data_e988fa736cef281c7eb9326901f575ed
#
_entry.id   e988fa736cef281c7eb9326901f575ed
#
_cell.length_a   1.000
_cell.length_b   1.000
_cell.length_c   1.000
_cell.angle_alpha   90.00
_cell.angle_beta   90.00
_cell.angle_gamma   90.00
#
_symmetry.space_group_name_H-M   'P 1'
#
loop_
_entity.id
_entity.type
_entity.pdbx_description
1 polymer ?
#
loop_
_entity_poly.entity_id
_entity_poly.type
_entity_poly.pdbx_seq_one_letter_code
_entity_poly.pdbx_strand_id
1 'polypeptide(L)'
;HHDDIPLGIMPYINFQVSKPNNELHFSVLTSGFNAVTNAYVIKSLYNTLDFITAGEVQMLQMENYFEAGFNDWWGKDVSHFLDGVSEKNQYEKERGLAHRLVRIVTEIYHPKSEEEVVEKIKEIIVDLEETYPGSVNSPDVQKLKGMIREFEEELVWGHYGIPVSNVHHLRLGFYKGKIFTEQPEKNRDIVPILDQFRQYQPTMISLVMDPEGSGPDTHYKVLQAIAGAVKEWSKEKDLSHVKIMGYRNVWFRYHPAEADIIVPVTLNDLHILQNSFEESYITQVDASFPSYEYDGTFSDVAQKTWVNQMRQIQLVLGKDYFIFNKSHLLKATHGMIYTKMLTVNQFIEIAEQLESIMEGITEIGDL
;
A
#
# COMPACT_ATOMS: atom_id res chain seq x y z
N HIS A 1 -4.15 -3.41 1.57
CA HIS A 1 -3.12 -3.71 0.57
C HIS A 1 -2.20 -2.50 0.39
N HIS A 2 -1.15 -2.64 -0.43
CA HIS A 2 -0.14 -1.60 -0.64
C HIS A 2 -0.69 -0.39 -1.42
N ASP A 3 -1.61 -0.60 -2.32
CA ASP A 3 -2.18 0.40 -3.23
C ASP A 3 -3.44 1.11 -2.70
N ASP A 4 -4.00 0.67 -1.57
CA ASP A 4 -5.26 1.22 -1.03
C ASP A 4 -5.15 2.70 -0.64
N ILE A 5 -4.02 3.14 -0.10
CA ILE A 5 -3.83 4.54 0.30
C ILE A 5 -3.78 5.47 -0.91
N PRO A 6 -2.90 5.23 -1.92
CA PRO A 6 -2.87 6.05 -3.12
C PRO A 6 -4.20 6.07 -3.87
N LEU A 7 -4.82 4.92 -4.07
CA LEU A 7 -6.09 4.80 -4.78
C LEU A 7 -7.28 5.40 -4.02
N GLY A 8 -7.19 5.47 -2.70
CA GLY A 8 -8.26 6.02 -1.87
C GLY A 8 -8.18 7.54 -1.65
N ILE A 9 -6.97 8.05 -1.32
CA ILE A 9 -6.83 9.42 -0.79
C ILE A 9 -5.55 10.16 -1.23
N MET A 10 -4.89 9.78 -2.33
CA MET A 10 -3.65 10.44 -2.76
C MET A 10 -3.72 11.97 -2.82
N PRO A 11 -4.79 12.61 -3.35
CA PRO A 11 -4.91 14.07 -3.35
C PRO A 11 -4.87 14.69 -1.95
N TYR A 12 -5.44 14.00 -0.95
CA TYR A 12 -5.35 14.43 0.45
C TYR A 12 -3.92 14.33 0.98
N ILE A 13 -3.23 13.23 0.68
CA ILE A 13 -1.82 13.03 1.07
C ILE A 13 -0.93 14.10 0.45
N ASN A 14 -1.09 14.40 -0.85
CA ASN A 14 -0.37 15.49 -1.52
C ASN A 14 -0.51 16.82 -0.78
N PHE A 15 -1.73 17.14 -0.36
CA PHE A 15 -1.97 18.34 0.42
C PHE A 15 -1.28 18.29 1.80
N GLN A 16 -1.21 17.13 2.45
CA GLN A 16 -0.56 17.01 3.75
C GLN A 16 0.98 17.06 3.63
N VAL A 17 1.57 16.43 2.61
CA VAL A 17 3.02 16.50 2.33
C VAL A 17 3.49 17.93 2.11
N SER A 18 2.66 18.77 1.48
CA SER A 18 3.01 20.18 1.26
C SER A 18 3.11 21.03 2.54
N LYS A 19 2.68 20.52 3.68
CA LYS A 19 2.72 21.23 4.97
C LYS A 19 3.98 20.84 5.74
N PRO A 20 4.90 21.79 5.98
CA PRO A 20 6.22 21.48 6.56
C PRO A 20 6.19 20.98 8.01
N ASN A 21 5.07 21.18 8.72
CA ASN A 21 4.91 20.74 10.11
C ASN A 21 4.24 19.38 10.25
N ASN A 22 3.88 18.73 9.13
CA ASN A 22 3.29 17.41 9.15
C ASN A 22 4.38 16.35 9.04
N GLU A 23 4.36 15.41 9.95
CA GLU A 23 5.10 14.16 9.85
C GLU A 23 4.14 13.06 9.41
N LEU A 24 4.48 12.37 8.33
CA LEU A 24 3.63 11.35 7.73
C LEU A 24 4.32 9.99 7.83
N HIS A 25 3.59 9.01 8.35
CA HIS A 25 3.98 7.61 8.39
C HIS A 25 2.94 6.76 7.67
N PHE A 26 3.41 5.81 6.88
CA PHE A 26 2.58 4.90 6.10
C PHE A 26 2.80 3.48 6.61
N SER A 27 1.71 2.83 7.01
CA SER A 27 1.78 1.47 7.55
C SER A 27 0.99 0.52 6.67
N VAL A 28 1.70 -0.42 6.05
CA VAL A 28 1.12 -1.52 5.29
C VAL A 28 1.05 -2.75 6.20
N LEU A 29 -0.16 -3.25 6.42
CA LEU A 29 -0.41 -4.27 7.42
C LEU A 29 -0.28 -5.69 6.87
N THR A 30 -0.42 -5.87 5.56
CA THR A 30 -0.36 -7.18 4.88
C THR A 30 0.74 -7.21 3.83
N SER A 31 1.33 -8.38 3.60
CA SER A 31 2.44 -8.52 2.64
C SER A 31 2.02 -8.44 1.16
N GLY A 32 0.75 -8.70 0.84
CA GLY A 32 0.25 -8.65 -0.55
C GLY A 32 0.92 -9.60 -1.54
N PHE A 33 1.65 -10.61 -1.10
CA PHE A 33 2.47 -11.48 -1.94
C PHE A 33 1.72 -12.20 -3.07
N ASN A 34 0.42 -12.45 -2.90
CA ASN A 34 -0.41 -13.11 -3.91
C ASN A 34 -0.58 -12.28 -5.20
N ALA A 35 -0.37 -10.97 -5.13
CA ALA A 35 -0.46 -10.09 -6.27
C ALA A 35 0.76 -10.19 -7.22
N VAL A 36 1.84 -10.83 -6.78
CA VAL A 36 3.07 -11.01 -7.57
C VAL A 36 3.08 -12.38 -8.25
N THR A 37 3.09 -12.41 -9.57
CA THR A 37 3.11 -13.66 -10.34
C THR A 37 4.49 -14.33 -10.32
N ASN A 38 4.53 -15.69 -10.45
CA ASN A 38 5.80 -16.40 -10.60
C ASN A 38 6.55 -15.93 -11.86
N ALA A 39 5.85 -15.69 -12.97
CA ALA A 39 6.46 -15.22 -14.22
C ALA A 39 7.17 -13.88 -14.06
N TYR A 40 6.58 -12.94 -13.30
CA TYR A 40 7.23 -11.67 -12.99
C TYR A 40 8.53 -11.86 -12.19
N VAL A 41 8.49 -12.70 -11.14
CA VAL A 41 9.67 -12.98 -10.31
C VAL A 41 10.77 -13.62 -11.13
N ILE A 42 10.46 -14.64 -11.93
CA ILE A 42 11.41 -15.33 -12.80
C ILE A 42 12.09 -14.34 -13.75
N LYS A 43 11.31 -13.53 -14.47
CA LYS A 43 11.85 -12.50 -15.39
C LYS A 43 12.78 -11.53 -14.66
N SER A 44 12.36 -11.02 -13.50
CA SER A 44 13.13 -10.04 -12.73
C SER A 44 14.42 -10.64 -12.18
N LEU A 45 14.40 -11.93 -11.79
CA LEU A 45 15.60 -12.62 -11.31
C LEU A 45 16.58 -12.93 -12.46
N TYR A 46 16.12 -13.27 -13.66
CA TYR A 46 17.00 -13.39 -14.82
C TYR A 46 17.69 -12.06 -15.14
N ASN A 47 16.94 -10.96 -15.20
CA ASN A 47 17.52 -9.63 -15.38
C ASN A 47 18.55 -9.30 -14.28
N THR A 48 18.26 -9.68 -13.02
CA THR A 48 19.20 -9.48 -11.91
C THR A 48 20.51 -10.25 -12.11
N LEU A 49 20.47 -11.49 -12.59
CA LEU A 49 21.67 -12.27 -12.93
C LEU A 49 22.49 -11.59 -14.03
N ASP A 50 21.84 -11.01 -15.03
CA ASP A 50 22.53 -10.28 -16.10
C ASP A 50 23.28 -9.06 -15.53
N PHE A 51 22.65 -8.27 -14.65
CA PHE A 51 23.30 -7.13 -13.99
C PHE A 51 24.45 -7.54 -13.06
N ILE A 52 24.32 -8.65 -12.32
CA ILE A 52 25.41 -9.20 -11.49
C ILE A 52 26.58 -9.62 -12.40
N THR A 53 26.29 -10.37 -13.48
CA THR A 53 27.31 -10.84 -14.43
C THR A 53 28.04 -9.69 -15.11
N ALA A 54 27.34 -8.59 -15.39
CA ALA A 54 27.93 -7.37 -15.95
C ALA A 54 28.75 -6.56 -14.92
N GLY A 55 28.75 -6.93 -13.64
CA GLY A 55 29.41 -6.20 -12.53
C GLY A 55 28.72 -4.90 -12.16
N GLU A 56 27.43 -4.74 -12.49
CA GLU A 56 26.68 -3.50 -12.30
C GLU A 56 25.95 -3.42 -10.96
N VAL A 57 25.90 -4.52 -10.20
CA VAL A 57 25.40 -4.54 -8.82
C VAL A 57 26.58 -4.27 -7.87
N GLN A 58 27.03 -3.00 -7.88
CA GLN A 58 28.27 -2.58 -7.22
C GLN A 58 28.34 -2.89 -5.72
N MET A 59 27.18 -2.94 -5.02
CA MET A 59 27.18 -3.25 -3.59
C MET A 59 27.74 -4.63 -3.27
N LEU A 60 27.63 -5.62 -4.16
CA LEU A 60 28.20 -6.95 -3.99
C LEU A 60 29.73 -6.96 -3.93
N GLN A 61 30.37 -5.93 -4.49
CA GLN A 61 31.83 -5.76 -4.53
C GLN A 61 32.38 -5.09 -3.25
N MET A 62 31.50 -4.69 -2.32
CA MET A 62 31.92 -4.05 -1.07
C MET A 62 32.28 -5.12 -0.05
N GLU A 63 33.47 -5.01 0.57
CA GLU A 63 34.03 -6.01 1.50
C GLU A 63 33.07 -6.41 2.65
N ASN A 64 32.23 -5.49 3.11
CA ASN A 64 31.33 -5.69 4.24
C ASN A 64 29.85 -5.91 3.85
N TYR A 65 29.55 -6.09 2.55
CA TYR A 65 28.14 -6.20 2.10
C TYR A 65 27.36 -7.32 2.80
N PHE A 66 28.00 -8.43 3.10
CA PHE A 66 27.38 -9.60 3.74
C PHE A 66 27.42 -9.55 5.29
N GLU A 67 27.93 -8.48 5.88
CA GLU A 67 27.92 -8.27 7.32
C GLU A 67 26.55 -7.80 7.81
N ALA A 68 26.22 -8.14 9.05
CA ALA A 68 24.96 -7.72 9.67
C ALA A 68 24.85 -6.18 9.72
N GLY A 69 23.69 -5.65 9.34
CA GLY A 69 23.40 -4.20 9.34
C GLY A 69 23.86 -3.46 8.09
N PHE A 70 24.64 -4.07 7.19
CA PHE A 70 25.01 -3.39 5.93
C PHE A 70 23.82 -3.26 4.97
N ASN A 71 22.87 -4.18 5.04
CA ASN A 71 21.68 -4.20 4.16
C ASN A 71 20.66 -3.09 4.45
N ASP A 72 20.79 -2.35 5.55
CA ASP A 72 19.79 -1.36 6.01
C ASP A 72 19.68 -0.11 5.10
N TRP A 73 20.34 -0.12 3.94
CA TRP A 73 20.36 1.00 3.01
C TRP A 73 19.30 0.90 1.89
N TRP A 74 18.13 0.38 2.24
CA TRP A 74 16.99 0.19 1.32
C TRP A 74 16.58 1.44 0.56
N GLY A 75 16.70 2.62 1.16
CA GLY A 75 16.39 3.89 0.52
C GLY A 75 17.23 4.23 -0.71
N LYS A 76 18.45 3.66 -0.84
CA LYS A 76 19.28 3.84 -2.04
C LYS A 76 18.69 3.16 -3.26
N ASP A 77 18.09 2.00 -3.11
CA ASP A 77 17.50 1.26 -4.22
C ASP A 77 16.26 2.01 -4.76
N VAL A 78 15.47 2.62 -3.85
CA VAL A 78 14.37 3.52 -4.21
C VAL A 78 14.90 4.71 -5.01
N SER A 79 15.97 5.37 -4.55
CA SER A 79 16.57 6.50 -5.25
C SER A 79 17.06 6.11 -6.65
N HIS A 80 17.79 4.99 -6.77
CA HIS A 80 18.27 4.51 -8.07
C HIS A 80 17.14 4.22 -9.06
N PHE A 81 16.07 3.58 -8.59
CA PHE A 81 14.92 3.31 -9.45
C PHE A 81 14.25 4.62 -9.90
N LEU A 82 14.04 5.57 -8.99
CA LEU A 82 13.40 6.86 -9.29
C LEU A 82 14.27 7.76 -10.17
N ASP A 83 15.59 7.67 -10.10
CA ASP A 83 16.48 8.32 -11.05
C ASP A 83 16.19 7.80 -12.47
N GLY A 84 16.04 6.47 -12.64
CA GLY A 84 15.63 5.86 -13.90
C GLY A 84 14.25 6.31 -14.39
N VAL A 85 13.29 6.50 -13.48
CA VAL A 85 11.97 7.08 -13.81
C VAL A 85 12.12 8.52 -14.31
N SER A 86 12.91 9.34 -13.62
CA SER A 86 13.18 10.74 -13.96
C SER A 86 13.84 10.88 -15.35
N GLU A 87 14.77 10.00 -15.66
CA GLU A 87 15.50 9.97 -16.93
C GLU A 87 14.69 9.29 -18.06
N LYS A 88 13.55 8.66 -17.75
CA LYS A 88 12.80 7.76 -18.65
C LYS A 88 13.68 6.62 -19.20
N ASN A 89 14.57 6.13 -18.36
CA ASN A 89 15.57 5.13 -18.68
C ASN A 89 15.18 3.78 -18.08
N GLN A 90 14.64 2.90 -18.91
CA GLN A 90 14.20 1.56 -18.48
C GLN A 90 15.34 0.71 -17.91
N TYR A 91 16.55 0.85 -18.47
CA TYR A 91 17.73 0.13 -17.98
C TYR A 91 18.09 0.52 -16.53
N GLU A 92 18.05 1.81 -16.18
CA GLU A 92 18.29 2.28 -14.83
C GLU A 92 17.21 1.82 -13.85
N LYS A 93 15.94 1.79 -14.26
CA LYS A 93 14.85 1.22 -13.44
C LYS A 93 15.10 -0.27 -13.16
N GLU A 94 15.43 -1.04 -14.19
CA GLU A 94 15.73 -2.48 -14.04
C GLU A 94 16.97 -2.70 -13.17
N ARG A 95 17.99 -1.86 -13.27
CA ARG A 95 19.18 -1.90 -12.40
C ARG A 95 18.79 -1.61 -10.93
N GLY A 96 17.96 -0.59 -10.69
CA GLY A 96 17.42 -0.30 -9.35
C GLY A 96 16.65 -1.48 -8.75
N LEU A 97 15.81 -2.12 -9.55
CA LEU A 97 15.10 -3.34 -9.15
C LEU A 97 16.07 -4.50 -8.87
N ALA A 98 17.12 -4.68 -9.68
CA ALA A 98 18.12 -5.71 -9.47
C ALA A 98 18.86 -5.52 -8.14
N HIS A 99 19.23 -4.29 -7.78
CA HIS A 99 19.81 -3.98 -6.47
C HIS A 99 18.84 -4.38 -5.33
N ARG A 100 17.57 -4.02 -5.45
CA ARG A 100 16.55 -4.40 -4.46
C ARG A 100 16.40 -5.92 -4.35
N LEU A 101 16.34 -6.65 -5.46
CA LEU A 101 16.19 -8.10 -5.46
C LEU A 101 17.40 -8.81 -4.82
N VAL A 102 18.61 -8.33 -5.07
CA VAL A 102 19.81 -8.84 -4.38
C VAL A 102 19.71 -8.63 -2.87
N ARG A 103 19.25 -7.45 -2.39
CA ARG A 103 19.02 -7.23 -0.95
C ARG A 103 17.95 -8.17 -0.39
N ILE A 104 16.85 -8.36 -1.12
CA ILE A 104 15.77 -9.27 -0.71
C ILE A 104 16.30 -10.70 -0.57
N VAL A 105 17.05 -11.19 -1.56
CA VAL A 105 17.68 -12.53 -1.50
C VAL A 105 18.65 -12.63 -0.32
N THR A 106 19.46 -11.60 -0.10
CA THR A 106 20.40 -11.56 1.02
C THR A 106 19.68 -11.56 2.37
N GLU A 107 18.60 -10.82 2.50
CA GLU A 107 17.77 -10.75 3.73
C GLU A 107 17.04 -12.07 4.05
N ILE A 108 16.62 -12.82 3.02
CA ILE A 108 15.87 -14.06 3.22
C ILE A 108 16.79 -15.26 3.43
N TYR A 109 17.86 -15.36 2.63
CA TYR A 109 18.67 -16.58 2.53
C TYR A 109 20.07 -16.47 3.17
N HIS A 110 20.48 -15.27 3.56
CA HIS A 110 21.75 -14.98 4.23
C HIS A 110 23.00 -15.55 3.54
N PRO A 111 23.15 -15.39 2.19
CA PRO A 111 24.37 -15.78 1.48
C PRO A 111 25.57 -15.01 2.02
N LYS A 112 26.76 -15.57 1.86
CA LYS A 112 28.02 -15.00 2.38
C LYS A 112 28.96 -14.52 1.28
N SER A 113 28.61 -14.74 0.02
CA SER A 113 29.38 -14.30 -1.13
C SER A 113 28.48 -14.02 -2.32
N GLU A 114 29.02 -13.35 -3.34
CA GLU A 114 28.34 -13.10 -4.62
C GLU A 114 27.95 -14.41 -5.31
N GLU A 115 28.84 -15.42 -5.26
CA GLU A 115 28.59 -16.73 -5.85
C GLU A 115 27.38 -17.41 -5.20
N GLU A 116 27.27 -17.32 -3.85
CA GLU A 116 26.11 -17.86 -3.14
C GLU A 116 24.80 -17.11 -3.47
N VAL A 117 24.85 -15.79 -3.71
CA VAL A 117 23.69 -15.01 -4.20
C VAL A 117 23.26 -15.52 -5.55
N VAL A 118 24.21 -15.67 -6.51
CA VAL A 118 23.92 -16.15 -7.85
C VAL A 118 23.35 -17.57 -7.84
N GLU A 119 23.93 -18.47 -7.01
CA GLU A 119 23.44 -19.85 -6.86
C GLU A 119 22.01 -19.84 -6.32
N LYS A 120 21.75 -19.04 -5.27
CA LYS A 120 20.42 -18.95 -4.68
C LYS A 120 19.37 -18.39 -5.64
N ILE A 121 19.71 -17.36 -6.42
CA ILE A 121 18.80 -16.83 -7.46
C ILE A 121 18.45 -17.92 -8.48
N LYS A 122 19.45 -18.71 -8.93
CA LYS A 122 19.21 -19.82 -9.87
C LYS A 122 18.32 -20.90 -9.26
N GLU A 123 18.52 -21.26 -7.99
CA GLU A 123 17.65 -22.22 -7.29
C GLU A 123 16.19 -21.72 -7.22
N ILE A 124 15.97 -20.44 -6.91
CA ILE A 124 14.63 -19.84 -6.85
C ILE A 124 13.96 -19.89 -8.24
N ILE A 125 14.71 -19.56 -9.29
CA ILE A 125 14.19 -19.62 -10.67
C ILE A 125 13.73 -21.03 -11.00
N VAL A 126 14.56 -22.06 -10.77
CA VAL A 126 14.24 -23.45 -11.03
C VAL A 126 13.00 -23.89 -10.25
N ASP A 127 12.93 -23.58 -8.95
CA ASP A 127 11.77 -23.90 -8.10
C ASP A 127 10.48 -23.28 -8.64
N LEU A 128 10.55 -22.02 -9.09
CA LEU A 128 9.39 -21.33 -9.65
C LEU A 128 8.97 -21.84 -11.05
N GLU A 129 9.94 -22.25 -11.89
CA GLU A 129 9.66 -22.82 -13.21
C GLU A 129 9.03 -24.21 -13.11
N GLU A 130 9.43 -25.01 -12.10
CA GLU A 130 8.86 -26.32 -11.82
C GLU A 130 7.52 -26.25 -11.07
N THR A 131 7.20 -25.11 -10.44
CA THR A 131 5.98 -24.93 -9.67
C THR A 131 4.76 -24.78 -10.56
N TYR A 132 3.77 -25.66 -10.38
CA TYR A 132 2.51 -25.62 -11.14
C TYR A 132 1.76 -24.29 -10.91
N PRO A 133 1.24 -23.65 -11.96
CA PRO A 133 0.46 -22.44 -11.84
C PRO A 133 -0.74 -22.60 -10.88
N GLY A 134 -0.81 -21.76 -9.83
CA GLY A 134 -1.83 -21.83 -8.78
C GLY A 134 -1.42 -22.65 -7.55
N SER A 135 -0.24 -23.28 -7.54
CA SER A 135 0.32 -23.89 -6.34
C SER A 135 0.71 -22.82 -5.32
N VAL A 136 0.66 -23.18 -4.05
CA VAL A 136 1.14 -22.31 -2.95
C VAL A 136 2.67 -22.34 -2.96
N ASN A 137 3.28 -21.18 -3.14
CA ASN A 137 4.73 -21.04 -3.06
C ASN A 137 5.25 -21.32 -1.63
N SER A 138 6.54 -21.64 -1.52
CA SER A 138 7.22 -21.78 -0.23
C SER A 138 7.16 -20.47 0.59
N PRO A 139 7.28 -20.52 1.94
CA PRO A 139 7.27 -19.31 2.78
C PRO A 139 8.31 -18.28 2.38
N ASP A 140 9.50 -18.71 1.96
CA ASP A 140 10.58 -17.82 1.52
C ASP A 140 10.23 -17.12 0.20
N VAL A 141 9.63 -17.83 -0.75
CA VAL A 141 9.13 -17.22 -1.99
C VAL A 141 7.96 -16.28 -1.72
N GLN A 142 7.06 -16.61 -0.79
CA GLN A 142 6.00 -15.69 -0.37
C GLN A 142 6.61 -14.41 0.25
N LYS A 143 7.63 -14.55 1.10
CA LYS A 143 8.37 -13.42 1.68
C LYS A 143 9.02 -12.58 0.58
N LEU A 144 9.71 -13.20 -0.38
CA LEU A 144 10.32 -12.50 -1.52
C LEU A 144 9.29 -11.69 -2.30
N LYS A 145 8.16 -12.30 -2.65
CA LYS A 145 7.06 -11.61 -3.36
C LYS A 145 6.48 -10.46 -2.55
N GLY A 146 6.30 -10.66 -1.24
CA GLY A 146 5.86 -9.61 -0.32
C GLY A 146 6.84 -8.42 -0.30
N MET A 147 8.13 -8.68 -0.23
CA MET A 147 9.16 -7.64 -0.24
C MET A 147 9.29 -6.91 -1.59
N ILE A 148 8.89 -7.52 -2.70
CA ILE A 148 8.71 -6.82 -3.98
C ILE A 148 7.56 -5.81 -3.86
N ARG A 149 6.42 -6.19 -3.28
CA ARG A 149 5.30 -5.26 -3.03
C ARG A 149 5.68 -4.12 -2.09
N GLU A 150 6.50 -4.41 -1.07
CA GLU A 150 7.05 -3.39 -0.18
C GLU A 150 7.90 -2.36 -0.93
N PHE A 151 8.72 -2.82 -1.86
CA PHE A 151 9.50 -1.92 -2.71
C PHE A 151 8.61 -1.00 -3.55
N GLU A 152 7.56 -1.54 -4.15
CA GLU A 152 6.58 -0.76 -4.92
C GLU A 152 5.93 0.34 -4.07
N GLU A 153 5.58 0.05 -2.83
CA GLU A 153 5.05 1.03 -1.88
C GLU A 153 6.08 2.11 -1.53
N GLU A 154 7.32 1.72 -1.26
CA GLU A 154 8.41 2.65 -1.00
C GLU A 154 8.69 3.56 -2.19
N LEU A 155 8.57 3.05 -3.43
CA LEU A 155 8.71 3.85 -4.64
C LEU A 155 7.63 4.92 -4.73
N VAL A 156 6.36 4.59 -4.45
CA VAL A 156 5.27 5.58 -4.46
C VAL A 156 5.58 6.74 -3.52
N TRP A 157 5.95 6.45 -2.29
CA TRP A 157 6.23 7.50 -1.31
C TRP A 157 7.54 8.23 -1.59
N GLY A 158 8.49 7.56 -2.23
CA GLY A 158 9.71 8.18 -2.76
C GLY A 158 9.44 9.29 -3.78
N HIS A 159 8.40 9.17 -4.61
CA HIS A 159 7.95 10.24 -5.52
C HIS A 159 7.60 11.55 -4.79
N TYR A 160 7.21 11.46 -3.52
CA TYR A 160 6.85 12.61 -2.68
C TYR A 160 7.98 13.03 -1.73
N GLY A 161 9.16 12.42 -1.86
CA GLY A 161 10.30 12.72 -0.99
C GLY A 161 10.15 12.18 0.44
N ILE A 162 9.24 11.22 0.67
CA ILE A 162 9.06 10.56 1.95
C ILE A 162 10.13 9.48 2.08
N PRO A 163 10.94 9.48 3.15
CA PRO A 163 11.99 8.49 3.33
C PRO A 163 11.41 7.10 3.62
N VAL A 164 12.13 6.06 3.21
CA VAL A 164 11.77 4.66 3.44
C VAL A 164 11.54 4.36 4.93
N SER A 165 12.25 5.05 5.83
CA SER A 165 12.06 4.93 7.29
C SER A 165 10.66 5.31 7.79
N ASN A 166 9.87 6.03 6.98
CA ASN A 166 8.49 6.41 7.30
C ASN A 166 7.46 5.47 6.65
N VAL A 167 7.91 4.44 5.93
CA VAL A 167 7.07 3.42 5.32
C VAL A 167 7.27 2.10 6.09
N HIS A 168 6.23 1.63 6.75
CA HIS A 168 6.31 0.52 7.69
C HIS A 168 5.57 -0.69 7.15
N HIS A 169 6.26 -1.81 7.05
CA HIS A 169 5.72 -3.09 6.56
C HIS A 169 5.52 -4.04 7.73
N LEU A 170 4.32 -4.08 8.32
CA LEU A 170 4.05 -4.86 9.54
C LEU A 170 3.88 -6.35 9.28
N ARG A 171 3.52 -6.77 8.08
CA ARG A 171 3.40 -8.18 7.68
C ARG A 171 2.60 -9.00 8.69
N LEU A 172 1.44 -8.47 9.14
CA LEU A 172 0.64 -9.08 10.19
C LEU A 172 0.30 -10.53 9.88
N GLY A 173 0.40 -11.37 10.90
CA GLY A 173 0.38 -12.82 10.76
C GLY A 173 -0.99 -13.41 10.42
N PHE A 174 -2.10 -12.66 10.53
CA PHE A 174 -3.41 -13.09 10.08
C PHE A 174 -3.51 -13.28 8.56
N TYR A 175 -2.69 -12.56 7.79
CA TYR A 175 -2.67 -12.64 6.33
C TYR A 175 -1.88 -13.87 5.86
N LYS A 176 -2.58 -14.89 5.40
CA LYS A 176 -2.00 -16.15 4.90
C LYS A 176 -2.17 -16.32 3.37
N GLY A 177 -2.66 -15.30 2.67
CA GLY A 177 -2.92 -15.40 1.23
C GLY A 177 -4.03 -16.37 0.84
N LYS A 178 -4.88 -16.77 1.79
CA LYS A 178 -6.07 -17.59 1.56
C LYS A 178 -7.28 -16.70 1.29
N ILE A 179 -8.35 -17.30 0.74
CA ILE A 179 -9.63 -16.59 0.49
C ILE A 179 -10.19 -16.01 1.79
N PHE A 180 -10.12 -16.78 2.88
CA PHE A 180 -10.51 -16.32 4.21
C PHE A 180 -9.24 -16.09 5.04
N THR A 181 -9.15 -14.94 5.67
CA THR A 181 -8.06 -14.57 6.57
C THR A 181 -8.38 -15.08 7.98
N GLU A 182 -7.31 -15.28 8.77
CA GLU A 182 -7.47 -15.62 10.20
C GLU A 182 -7.98 -14.39 10.98
N GLN A 183 -8.55 -14.62 12.17
CA GLN A 183 -8.86 -13.51 13.07
C GLN A 183 -7.57 -12.86 13.59
N PRO A 184 -7.54 -11.53 13.74
CA PRO A 184 -6.42 -10.83 14.35
C PRO A 184 -6.20 -11.28 15.81
N GLU A 185 -4.97 -11.62 16.14
CA GLU A 185 -4.56 -11.99 17.49
C GLU A 185 -3.81 -10.86 18.19
N LYS A 186 -3.98 -10.75 19.52
CA LYS A 186 -3.43 -9.64 20.30
C LYS A 186 -1.92 -9.47 20.09
N ASN A 187 -1.13 -10.51 20.36
CA ASN A 187 0.32 -10.40 20.34
C ASN A 187 0.91 -10.40 18.92
N ARG A 188 0.25 -11.09 17.98
CA ARG A 188 0.72 -11.25 16.61
C ARG A 188 0.38 -10.05 15.73
N ASP A 189 -0.83 -9.48 15.90
CA ASP A 189 -1.38 -8.52 14.94
C ASP A 189 -1.70 -7.16 15.55
N ILE A 190 -2.21 -7.11 16.80
CA ILE A 190 -2.61 -5.86 17.45
C ILE A 190 -1.43 -5.12 18.08
N VAL A 191 -0.57 -5.83 18.80
CA VAL A 191 0.60 -5.24 19.48
C VAL A 191 1.54 -4.51 18.53
N PRO A 192 1.90 -5.04 17.34
CA PRO A 192 2.74 -4.31 16.39
C PRO A 192 2.16 -2.95 15.95
N ILE A 193 0.84 -2.86 15.78
CA ILE A 193 0.15 -1.60 15.46
C ILE A 193 0.20 -0.65 16.68
N LEU A 194 -0.09 -1.18 17.88
CA LEU A 194 -0.04 -0.41 19.12
C LEU A 194 1.35 0.18 19.38
N ASP A 195 2.40 -0.58 19.11
CA ASP A 195 3.78 -0.11 19.27
C ASP A 195 4.10 1.05 18.32
N GLN A 196 3.57 1.04 17.08
CA GLN A 196 3.65 2.21 16.20
C GLN A 196 2.91 3.42 16.78
N PHE A 197 1.70 3.25 17.33
CA PHE A 197 0.98 4.35 17.97
C PHE A 197 1.73 4.92 19.18
N ARG A 198 2.38 4.07 19.95
CA ARG A 198 3.24 4.50 21.08
C ARG A 198 4.47 5.26 20.60
N GLN A 199 5.09 4.81 19.51
CA GLN A 199 6.29 5.42 18.96
C GLN A 199 6.01 6.78 18.31
N TYR A 200 5.03 6.84 17.42
CA TYR A 200 4.79 8.01 16.56
C TYR A 200 3.73 8.96 17.11
N GLN A 201 2.94 8.56 18.11
CA GLN A 201 1.91 9.39 18.76
C GLN A 201 1.02 10.15 17.75
N PRO A 202 0.36 9.45 16.80
CA PRO A 202 -0.38 10.12 15.73
C PRO A 202 -1.52 10.98 16.29
N THR A 203 -1.71 12.15 15.69
CA THR A 203 -2.89 13.01 15.93
C THR A 203 -4.03 12.70 14.96
N MET A 204 -3.72 12.01 13.86
CA MET A 204 -4.69 11.51 12.90
C MET A 204 -4.27 10.12 12.42
N ILE A 205 -5.23 9.19 12.38
CA ILE A 205 -5.09 7.86 11.81
C ILE A 205 -6.06 7.76 10.64
N SER A 206 -5.55 7.44 9.45
CA SER A 206 -6.36 7.26 8.24
C SER A 206 -6.37 5.79 7.84
N LEU A 207 -7.55 5.23 7.55
CA LEU A 207 -7.68 3.82 7.16
C LEU A 207 -8.86 3.59 6.21
N VAL A 208 -8.79 2.46 5.49
CA VAL A 208 -9.91 1.99 4.68
C VAL A 208 -11.04 1.54 5.60
N MET A 209 -12.25 2.02 5.32
CA MET A 209 -13.49 1.64 6.01
C MET A 209 -14.54 1.22 4.97
N ASP A 210 -14.37 0.04 4.38
CA ASP A 210 -15.29 -0.46 3.37
C ASP A 210 -16.66 -0.83 3.94
N PRO A 211 -17.72 -0.87 3.12
CA PRO A 211 -19.05 -1.28 3.55
C PRO A 211 -19.05 -2.73 4.05
N GLU A 212 -19.91 -3.01 5.00
CA GLU A 212 -20.13 -4.36 5.53
C GLU A 212 -20.39 -5.39 4.41
N GLY A 213 -19.73 -6.55 4.49
CA GLY A 213 -19.95 -7.68 3.60
C GLY A 213 -19.64 -7.45 2.13
N SER A 214 -19.09 -6.31 1.78
CA SER A 214 -18.85 -5.89 0.38
C SER A 214 -17.37 -5.74 0.05
N GLY A 215 -16.52 -5.48 1.04
CA GLY A 215 -15.08 -5.33 0.87
C GLY A 215 -14.33 -6.67 0.97
N PRO A 216 -13.04 -6.71 0.65
CA PRO A 216 -12.19 -7.86 0.93
C PRO A 216 -12.18 -8.19 2.44
N ASP A 217 -12.24 -9.48 2.79
CA ASP A 217 -12.13 -9.94 4.18
C ASP A 217 -10.88 -9.39 4.87
N THR A 218 -9.80 -9.23 4.14
CA THR A 218 -8.55 -8.59 4.61
C THR A 218 -8.79 -7.17 5.13
N HIS A 219 -9.62 -6.36 4.48
CA HIS A 219 -9.90 -4.98 4.93
C HIS A 219 -10.66 -4.97 6.26
N TYR A 220 -11.63 -5.87 6.40
CA TYR A 220 -12.34 -6.05 7.67
C TYR A 220 -11.38 -6.45 8.80
N LYS A 221 -10.49 -7.43 8.58
CA LYS A 221 -9.52 -7.88 9.58
C LYS A 221 -8.51 -6.78 9.95
N VAL A 222 -8.05 -6.00 8.96
CA VAL A 222 -7.20 -4.82 9.19
C VAL A 222 -7.92 -3.79 10.07
N LEU A 223 -9.19 -3.49 9.77
CA LEU A 223 -10.00 -2.55 10.56
C LEU A 223 -10.11 -3.04 12.01
N GLN A 224 -10.41 -4.33 12.24
CA GLN A 224 -10.51 -4.90 13.57
C GLN A 224 -9.17 -4.88 14.33
N ALA A 225 -8.05 -5.16 13.66
CA ALA A 225 -6.72 -5.08 14.25
C ALA A 225 -6.38 -3.63 14.70
N ILE A 226 -6.68 -2.65 13.85
CA ILE A 226 -6.49 -1.22 14.18
C ILE A 226 -7.42 -0.80 15.33
N ALA A 227 -8.68 -1.21 15.32
CA ALA A 227 -9.64 -0.92 16.39
C ALA A 227 -9.17 -1.49 17.73
N GLY A 228 -8.66 -2.74 17.72
CA GLY A 228 -8.04 -3.37 18.87
C GLY A 228 -6.85 -2.58 19.41
N ALA A 229 -5.96 -2.11 18.53
CA ALA A 229 -4.81 -1.31 18.91
C ALA A 229 -5.21 0.06 19.48
N VAL A 230 -6.18 0.75 18.85
CA VAL A 230 -6.72 2.02 19.35
C VAL A 230 -7.39 1.84 20.71
N LYS A 231 -8.14 0.75 20.90
CA LYS A 231 -8.78 0.40 22.17
C LYS A 231 -7.76 0.15 23.31
N GLU A 232 -6.67 -0.56 23.01
CA GLU A 232 -5.59 -0.74 23.98
C GLU A 232 -4.87 0.60 24.26
N TRP A 233 -4.57 1.40 23.24
CA TRP A 233 -3.93 2.69 23.39
C TRP A 233 -4.76 3.69 24.20
N SER A 234 -6.10 3.69 24.06
CA SER A 234 -7.00 4.53 24.84
C SER A 234 -7.03 4.22 26.33
N LYS A 235 -6.56 3.05 26.76
CA LYS A 235 -6.39 2.71 28.18
C LYS A 235 -5.11 3.31 28.77
N GLU A 236 -4.14 3.68 27.93
CA GLU A 236 -2.84 4.21 28.35
C GLU A 236 -2.82 5.74 28.47
N LYS A 237 -3.64 6.41 27.65
CA LYS A 237 -3.68 7.88 27.60
C LYS A 237 -5.01 8.42 27.06
N ASP A 238 -5.26 9.71 27.30
CA ASP A 238 -6.38 10.43 26.69
C ASP A 238 -6.16 10.63 25.18
N LEU A 239 -7.06 10.11 24.37
CA LEU A 239 -7.07 10.21 22.91
C LEU A 239 -8.14 11.16 22.37
N SER A 240 -8.70 12.05 23.19
CA SER A 240 -9.75 12.99 22.78
C SER A 240 -9.32 13.93 21.64
N HIS A 241 -8.01 14.17 21.50
CA HIS A 241 -7.42 14.99 20.43
C HIS A 241 -7.15 14.21 19.14
N VAL A 242 -7.16 12.88 19.18
CA VAL A 242 -6.89 12.01 18.02
C VAL A 242 -8.14 11.93 17.14
N LYS A 243 -7.95 12.03 15.82
CA LYS A 243 -9.00 11.87 14.83
C LYS A 243 -8.75 10.62 13.98
N ILE A 244 -9.84 9.94 13.62
CA ILE A 244 -9.81 8.81 12.71
C ILE A 244 -10.48 9.24 11.41
N MET A 245 -9.74 9.14 10.30
CA MET A 245 -10.27 9.44 8.98
C MET A 245 -10.51 8.14 8.21
N GLY A 246 -11.78 7.83 7.97
CA GLY A 246 -12.18 6.70 7.14
C GLY A 246 -12.32 7.09 5.68
N TYR A 247 -11.70 6.33 4.79
CA TYR A 247 -11.92 6.42 3.34
C TYR A 247 -12.36 5.06 2.81
N ARG A 248 -12.82 5.01 1.55
CA ARG A 248 -13.20 3.76 0.87
C ARG A 248 -12.11 3.35 -0.10
N ASN A 249 -11.99 2.04 -0.35
CA ASN A 249 -11.11 1.56 -1.40
C ASN A 249 -11.66 1.95 -2.80
N VAL A 250 -10.91 1.62 -3.85
CA VAL A 250 -11.21 2.02 -5.24
C VAL A 250 -12.60 1.58 -5.73
N TRP A 251 -13.20 0.55 -5.15
CA TRP A 251 -14.51 -0.01 -5.57
C TRP A 251 -15.70 0.65 -4.89
N PHE A 252 -15.48 1.35 -3.79
CA PHE A 252 -16.55 1.89 -2.94
C PHE A 252 -16.41 3.39 -2.74
N ARG A 253 -17.49 4.02 -2.30
CA ARG A 253 -17.52 5.43 -1.96
C ARG A 253 -18.58 5.69 -0.89
N TYR A 254 -18.37 6.72 -0.09
CA TYR A 254 -19.42 7.25 0.75
C TYR A 254 -20.50 7.95 -0.08
N HIS A 255 -21.73 7.90 0.37
CA HIS A 255 -22.74 8.79 -0.16
C HIS A 255 -22.41 10.25 0.25
N PRO A 256 -22.70 11.27 -0.57
CA PRO A 256 -22.42 12.66 -0.21
C PRO A 256 -23.00 13.11 1.14
N ALA A 257 -24.16 12.56 1.55
CA ALA A 257 -24.79 12.84 2.83
C ALA A 257 -24.10 12.18 4.03
N GLU A 258 -23.22 11.22 3.80
CA GLU A 258 -22.44 10.54 4.85
C GLU A 258 -21.05 11.13 5.03
N ALA A 259 -20.60 11.95 4.07
CA ALA A 259 -19.26 12.53 4.08
C ALA A 259 -19.16 13.69 5.08
N ASP A 260 -18.16 13.62 5.93
CA ASP A 260 -17.81 14.72 6.86
C ASP A 260 -16.81 15.69 6.20
N ILE A 261 -15.97 15.15 5.31
CA ILE A 261 -14.97 15.93 4.56
C ILE A 261 -15.05 15.57 3.09
N ILE A 262 -15.03 16.59 2.25
CA ILE A 262 -14.91 16.47 0.80
C ILE A 262 -13.55 17.03 0.39
N VAL A 263 -12.72 16.18 -0.21
CA VAL A 263 -11.40 16.54 -0.70
C VAL A 263 -11.50 16.91 -2.18
N PRO A 264 -11.19 18.15 -2.57
CA PRO A 264 -11.13 18.55 -3.97
C PRO A 264 -9.98 17.85 -4.70
N VAL A 265 -10.22 17.38 -5.90
CA VAL A 265 -9.22 16.72 -6.75
C VAL A 265 -9.04 17.54 -8.01
N THR A 266 -7.83 18.00 -8.27
CA THR A 266 -7.46 18.77 -9.45
C THR A 266 -6.98 17.87 -10.58
N LEU A 267 -6.85 18.41 -11.81
CA LEU A 267 -6.24 17.68 -12.92
C LEU A 267 -4.77 17.29 -12.61
N ASN A 268 -4.09 18.12 -11.83
CA ASN A 268 -2.72 17.81 -11.42
C ASN A 268 -2.67 16.60 -10.49
N ASP A 269 -3.62 16.49 -9.54
CA ASP A 269 -3.71 15.33 -8.65
C ASP A 269 -4.00 14.04 -9.41
N LEU A 270 -4.89 14.10 -10.43
CA LEU A 270 -5.16 12.95 -11.29
C LEU A 270 -3.92 12.51 -12.07
N HIS A 271 -3.17 13.46 -12.62
CA HIS A 271 -1.94 13.17 -13.36
C HIS A 271 -0.84 12.59 -12.46
N ILE A 272 -0.66 13.15 -11.27
CA ILE A 272 0.31 12.64 -10.29
C ILE A 272 -0.04 11.21 -9.88
N LEU A 273 -1.31 10.92 -9.57
CA LEU A 273 -1.73 9.57 -9.24
C LEU A 273 -1.41 8.59 -10.37
N GLN A 274 -1.78 8.94 -11.62
CA GLN A 274 -1.55 8.08 -12.78
C GLN A 274 -0.07 7.74 -12.91
N ASN A 275 0.78 8.75 -12.94
CA ASN A 275 2.21 8.57 -13.13
C ASN A 275 2.86 7.80 -11.99
N SER A 276 2.59 8.16 -10.73
CA SER A 276 3.18 7.48 -9.58
C SER A 276 2.71 6.02 -9.48
N PHE A 277 1.45 5.72 -9.85
CA PHE A 277 0.93 4.37 -9.85
C PHE A 277 1.60 3.52 -10.93
N GLU A 278 1.62 3.98 -12.18
CA GLU A 278 2.16 3.22 -13.32
C GLU A 278 3.67 3.00 -13.22
N GLU A 279 4.40 3.96 -12.67
CA GLU A 279 5.85 3.86 -12.53
C GLU A 279 6.30 3.09 -11.28
N SER A 280 5.45 2.93 -10.27
CA SER A 280 5.83 2.30 -9.01
C SER A 280 5.21 0.91 -8.80
N TYR A 281 3.91 0.75 -9.07
CA TYR A 281 3.23 -0.55 -8.89
C TYR A 281 3.37 -1.45 -10.12
N ILE A 282 4.60 -1.79 -10.45
CA ILE A 282 4.98 -2.51 -11.68
C ILE A 282 4.25 -3.86 -11.80
N THR A 283 4.03 -4.55 -10.66
CA THR A 283 3.30 -5.82 -10.64
C THR A 283 1.79 -5.66 -10.81
N GLN A 284 1.24 -4.43 -10.74
CA GLN A 284 -0.19 -4.13 -10.79
C GLN A 284 -0.64 -3.44 -12.07
N VAL A 285 0.27 -2.98 -12.90
CA VAL A 285 -0.07 -2.26 -14.15
C VAL A 285 -0.92 -3.12 -15.07
N ASP A 286 -0.61 -4.43 -15.15
CA ASP A 286 -1.34 -5.39 -15.98
C ASP A 286 -2.39 -6.20 -15.18
N ALA A 287 -2.77 -5.75 -13.99
CA ALA A 287 -3.74 -6.46 -13.16
C ALA A 287 -5.14 -6.44 -13.81
N SER A 288 -5.77 -7.62 -13.87
CA SER A 288 -7.11 -7.77 -14.42
C SER A 288 -8.17 -7.31 -13.44
N PHE A 289 -9.17 -6.55 -13.91
CA PHE A 289 -10.33 -6.20 -13.12
C PHE A 289 -11.34 -7.35 -13.02
N PRO A 290 -12.02 -7.48 -11.88
CA PRO A 290 -13.16 -8.38 -11.76
C PRO A 290 -14.42 -7.88 -12.47
N SER A 291 -14.37 -6.75 -13.17
CA SER A 291 -15.48 -6.11 -13.88
C SER A 291 -15.09 -5.77 -15.31
N TYR A 292 -15.96 -6.11 -16.27
CA TYR A 292 -15.81 -5.73 -17.69
C TYR A 292 -16.33 -4.31 -18.00
N GLU A 293 -16.88 -3.60 -17.02
CA GLU A 293 -17.28 -2.20 -17.16
C GLU A 293 -16.11 -1.22 -17.12
N TYR A 294 -14.98 -1.67 -16.54
CA TYR A 294 -13.77 -0.87 -16.40
C TYR A 294 -12.61 -1.53 -17.15
N ASP A 295 -11.97 -0.73 -17.96
CA ASP A 295 -10.74 -1.07 -18.68
C ASP A 295 -9.67 -0.03 -18.32
N GLY A 296 -8.42 -0.49 -18.12
CA GLY A 296 -7.30 0.34 -17.70
C GLY A 296 -6.66 -0.11 -16.38
N THR A 297 -5.92 0.78 -15.74
CA THR A 297 -5.26 0.53 -14.46
C THR A 297 -6.18 0.79 -13.26
N PHE A 298 -5.79 0.36 -12.06
CA PHE A 298 -6.53 0.71 -10.83
C PHE A 298 -6.58 2.23 -10.60
N SER A 299 -5.55 2.97 -11.01
CA SER A 299 -5.54 4.43 -10.97
C SER A 299 -6.63 5.05 -11.87
N ASP A 300 -6.91 4.45 -13.04
CA ASP A 300 -8.04 4.89 -13.90
C ASP A 300 -9.38 4.69 -13.21
N VAL A 301 -9.58 3.59 -12.49
CA VAL A 301 -10.82 3.33 -11.74
C VAL A 301 -11.01 4.37 -10.64
N ALA A 302 -9.96 4.65 -9.86
CA ALA A 302 -9.99 5.68 -8.82
C ALA A 302 -10.35 7.05 -9.41
N GLN A 303 -9.70 7.46 -10.51
CA GLN A 303 -9.96 8.71 -11.19
C GLN A 303 -11.41 8.80 -11.70
N LYS A 304 -11.91 7.75 -12.35
CA LYS A 304 -13.33 7.69 -12.82
C LYS A 304 -14.31 7.86 -11.66
N THR A 305 -14.01 7.22 -10.51
CA THR A 305 -14.82 7.33 -9.30
C THR A 305 -14.83 8.78 -8.78
N TRP A 306 -13.68 9.41 -8.62
CA TRP A 306 -13.58 10.78 -8.11
C TRP A 306 -14.24 11.81 -9.03
N VAL A 307 -14.10 11.64 -10.36
CA VAL A 307 -14.79 12.50 -11.34
C VAL A 307 -16.31 12.31 -11.26
N ASN A 308 -16.79 11.08 -11.08
CA ASN A 308 -18.22 10.80 -10.92
C ASN A 308 -18.79 11.42 -9.63
N GLN A 309 -18.05 11.38 -8.52
CA GLN A 309 -18.42 12.04 -7.28
C GLN A 309 -18.56 13.56 -7.48
N MET A 310 -17.63 14.19 -8.20
CA MET A 310 -17.73 15.61 -8.56
C MET A 310 -18.98 15.91 -9.40
N ARG A 311 -19.29 15.04 -10.38
CA ARG A 311 -20.50 15.21 -11.22
C ARG A 311 -21.79 15.18 -10.39
N GLN A 312 -21.88 14.33 -9.37
CA GLN A 312 -23.03 14.28 -8.48
C GLN A 312 -23.24 15.62 -7.74
N ILE A 313 -22.16 16.21 -7.23
CA ILE A 313 -22.23 17.54 -6.59
C ILE A 313 -22.59 18.63 -7.60
N GLN A 314 -22.08 18.55 -8.83
CA GLN A 314 -22.43 19.51 -9.89
C GLN A 314 -23.90 19.44 -10.30
N LEU A 315 -24.55 18.28 -10.20
CA LEU A 315 -26.00 18.17 -10.44
C LEU A 315 -26.82 18.94 -9.40
N VAL A 316 -26.33 19.04 -8.18
CA VAL A 316 -27.03 19.74 -7.08
C VAL A 316 -26.71 21.24 -7.07
N LEU A 317 -25.44 21.61 -7.16
CA LEU A 317 -24.98 23.00 -7.03
C LEU A 317 -24.91 23.77 -8.36
N GLY A 318 -24.94 23.06 -9.48
CA GLY A 318 -24.67 23.61 -10.80
C GLY A 318 -23.17 23.79 -11.08
N LYS A 319 -22.78 23.75 -12.35
CA LYS A 319 -21.38 23.97 -12.77
C LYS A 319 -20.89 25.38 -12.46
N ASP A 320 -21.80 26.36 -12.53
CA ASP A 320 -21.52 27.79 -12.27
C ASP A 320 -20.99 28.03 -10.86
N TYR A 321 -21.41 27.23 -9.87
CA TYR A 321 -20.88 27.29 -8.51
C TYR A 321 -19.36 27.13 -8.48
N PHE A 322 -18.81 26.26 -9.28
CA PHE A 322 -17.37 26.00 -9.37
C PHE A 322 -16.67 27.04 -10.26
N ILE A 323 -17.23 27.34 -11.44
CA ILE A 323 -16.61 28.22 -12.44
C ILE A 323 -16.48 29.65 -11.89
N PHE A 324 -17.50 30.16 -11.21
CA PHE A 324 -17.52 31.52 -10.69
C PHE A 324 -17.12 31.64 -9.20
N ASN A 325 -16.65 30.53 -8.61
CA ASN A 325 -16.19 30.56 -7.22
C ASN A 325 -14.97 31.48 -7.04
N LYS A 326 -14.81 32.07 -5.84
CA LYS A 326 -13.64 32.87 -5.51
C LYS A 326 -12.39 32.01 -5.24
N SER A 327 -12.57 30.78 -4.76
CA SER A 327 -11.49 29.84 -4.49
C SER A 327 -10.89 29.29 -5.78
N HIS A 328 -9.60 29.48 -5.98
CA HIS A 328 -8.87 28.87 -7.10
C HIS A 328 -8.91 27.35 -7.06
N LEU A 329 -8.86 26.77 -5.85
CA LEU A 329 -8.93 25.33 -5.66
C LEU A 329 -10.27 24.77 -6.15
N LEU A 330 -11.41 25.41 -5.80
CA LEU A 330 -12.72 24.98 -6.28
C LEU A 330 -12.89 25.15 -7.79
N LYS A 331 -12.29 26.18 -8.39
CA LYS A 331 -12.26 26.33 -9.85
C LYS A 331 -11.48 25.25 -10.54
N ALA A 332 -10.37 24.79 -9.93
CA ALA A 332 -9.49 23.75 -10.46
C ALA A 332 -9.99 22.33 -10.17
N THR A 333 -11.10 22.18 -9.43
CA THR A 333 -11.65 20.88 -9.03
C THR A 333 -12.32 20.18 -10.21
N HIS A 334 -11.87 18.96 -10.50
CA HIS A 334 -12.41 18.08 -11.53
C HIS A 334 -12.85 16.71 -10.98
N GLY A 335 -12.52 16.40 -9.75
CA GLY A 335 -12.94 15.24 -9.00
C GLY A 335 -13.13 15.57 -7.53
N MET A 336 -13.73 14.67 -6.78
CA MET A 336 -13.92 14.78 -5.33
C MET A 336 -13.72 13.43 -4.66
N ILE A 337 -13.18 13.43 -3.44
CA ILE A 337 -13.12 12.26 -2.57
C ILE A 337 -13.95 12.55 -1.33
N TYR A 338 -14.78 11.60 -0.95
CA TYR A 338 -15.61 11.68 0.26
C TYR A 338 -14.99 10.85 1.37
N THR A 339 -14.79 11.45 2.55
CA THR A 339 -14.23 10.79 3.71
C THR A 339 -15.07 11.02 4.95
N LYS A 340 -14.97 10.11 5.91
CA LYS A 340 -15.51 10.24 7.25
C LYS A 340 -14.45 10.77 8.21
N MET A 341 -14.88 11.57 9.20
CA MET A 341 -14.03 12.03 10.28
C MET A 341 -14.66 11.66 11.63
N LEU A 342 -14.02 10.76 12.34
CA LEU A 342 -14.52 10.15 13.56
C LEU A 342 -13.67 10.54 14.77
N THR A 343 -14.28 10.58 15.93
CA THR A 343 -13.55 10.47 17.19
C THR A 343 -13.13 9.01 17.42
N VAL A 344 -12.18 8.80 18.31
CA VAL A 344 -11.74 7.47 18.73
C VAL A 344 -12.92 6.60 19.20
N ASN A 345 -13.81 7.15 20.02
CA ASN A 345 -14.98 6.42 20.55
C ASN A 345 -15.96 6.01 19.43
N GLN A 346 -16.24 6.93 18.50
CA GLN A 346 -17.11 6.63 17.36
C GLN A 346 -16.51 5.52 16.46
N PHE A 347 -15.19 5.54 16.26
CA PHE A 347 -14.51 4.50 15.49
C PHE A 347 -14.59 3.14 16.18
N ILE A 348 -14.34 3.07 17.47
CA ILE A 348 -14.44 1.82 18.26
C ILE A 348 -15.88 1.28 18.19
N GLU A 349 -16.90 2.15 18.37
CA GLU A 349 -18.30 1.74 18.30
C GLU A 349 -18.66 1.17 16.91
N ILE A 350 -18.23 1.82 15.83
CA ILE A 350 -18.44 1.32 14.46
C ILE A 350 -17.76 -0.04 14.26
N ALA A 351 -16.53 -0.22 14.76
CA ALA A 351 -15.80 -1.48 14.64
C ALA A 351 -16.50 -2.61 15.41
N GLU A 352 -17.02 -2.34 16.62
CA GLU A 352 -17.77 -3.32 17.42
C GLU A 352 -19.12 -3.68 16.78
N GLN A 353 -19.82 -2.70 16.18
CA GLN A 353 -21.04 -2.96 15.44
C GLN A 353 -20.77 -3.83 14.20
N LEU A 354 -19.70 -3.51 13.45
CA LEU A 354 -19.30 -4.27 12.28
C LEU A 354 -18.93 -5.72 12.66
N GLU A 355 -18.17 -5.90 13.74
CA GLU A 355 -17.83 -7.23 14.29
C GLU A 355 -19.10 -8.04 14.64
N SER A 356 -20.04 -7.43 15.35
CA SER A 356 -21.30 -8.07 15.72
C SER A 356 -22.12 -8.53 14.50
N ILE A 357 -22.12 -7.75 13.42
CA ILE A 357 -22.86 -8.10 12.20
C ILE A 357 -22.14 -9.21 11.43
N MET A 358 -20.83 -9.10 11.25
CA MET A 358 -20.03 -10.06 10.48
C MET A 358 -19.95 -11.42 11.17
N GLU A 359 -19.82 -11.45 12.50
CA GLU A 359 -19.66 -12.70 13.26
C GLU A 359 -21.02 -13.30 13.68
N GLY A 360 -22.05 -12.47 13.86
CA GLY A 360 -23.41 -12.95 14.09
C GLY A 360 -24.04 -13.66 12.88
N ILE A 361 -23.56 -13.40 11.67
CA ILE A 361 -23.98 -14.12 10.45
C ILE A 361 -23.36 -15.52 10.38
N THR A 362 -22.19 -15.74 10.97
CA THR A 362 -21.54 -17.06 11.02
C THR A 362 -22.28 -18.04 11.94
N GLU A 363 -22.92 -17.56 13.00
CA GLU A 363 -23.77 -18.41 13.89
C GLU A 363 -25.09 -18.86 13.26
N ILE A 364 -25.63 -18.12 12.27
CA ILE A 364 -26.87 -18.48 11.54
C ILE A 364 -26.58 -19.51 10.44
N GLY A 365 -25.35 -19.65 9.98
CA GLY A 365 -24.96 -20.63 8.96
C GLY A 365 -24.78 -22.06 9.44
N ASP A 366 -24.78 -22.29 10.76
CA ASP A 366 -24.67 -23.61 11.41
C ASP A 366 -26.03 -24.22 11.79
N LEU A 367 -27.15 -23.63 11.32
CA LEU A 367 -28.48 -24.15 11.40
C LEU A 367 -28.93 -24.74 10.07
#